data_f94ab971b70436418c478af6d36e5555
#
_entry.id   f94ab971b70436418c478af6d36e5555
#
_cell.length_a   1.000
_cell.length_b   1.000
_cell.length_c   1.000
_cell.angle_alpha   90.00
_cell.angle_beta   90.00
_cell.angle_gamma   90.00
#
_symmetry.space_group_name_H-M   'P 1'
#
loop_
_entity.id
_entity.type
_entity.pdbx_description
1 polymer ?
#
loop_
_entity_poly.entity_id
_entity_poly.type
_entity_poly.pdbx_seq_one_letter_code
_entity_poly.pdbx_strand_id
1 'polypeptide(L)'
;VVESGSHTIQAYTELLDIYQQEKDWDNAINSARRLENVSGQKFNQIIAHFYCEKAEEMRTRKEEREVRDNLHKAISIDPECVRASILEAELIYEEGKYKQAIKAYKRIEKQNPDYLSEVIIPIAVCYRNLGDLDELMKYLQEMVTHHGDLTSILVLSELVAEKEGEEAAARFITAELEKRPTIRGVDHLIQFALAKAQGSIRDSLHSIKELTGKLIKNRTVYKCSKCGFDAKLLHWQCPSCKHWSTLKPVYGLEDEF
;
A
#
# COMPACT_ATOMS: atom_id res chain seq x y z
N VAL A 1 -1.49 -10.76 44.47
CA VAL A 1 -0.50 -10.25 43.49
C VAL A 1 -0.97 -10.50 42.06
N VAL A 2 -1.53 -11.67 41.73
CA VAL A 2 -2.02 -12.03 40.39
C VAL A 2 -3.28 -11.23 40.04
N GLU A 3 -4.23 -11.05 40.93
CA GLU A 3 -5.46 -10.27 40.70
C GLU A 3 -5.17 -8.78 40.50
N SER A 4 -4.25 -8.17 41.25
CA SER A 4 -3.87 -6.77 41.07
C SER A 4 -3.19 -6.53 39.72
N GLY A 5 -2.40 -7.48 39.20
CA GLY A 5 -1.79 -7.40 37.88
C GLY A 5 -2.82 -7.44 36.74
N SER A 6 -3.82 -8.31 36.85
CA SER A 6 -4.91 -8.41 35.86
C SER A 6 -5.73 -7.12 35.75
N HIS A 7 -6.13 -6.54 36.85
CA HIS A 7 -6.84 -5.24 36.87
C HIS A 7 -6.01 -4.09 36.26
N THR A 8 -4.70 -4.09 36.50
CA THR A 8 -3.78 -3.10 35.95
C THR A 8 -3.65 -3.22 34.43
N ILE A 9 -3.55 -4.46 33.90
CA ILE A 9 -3.51 -4.73 32.46
C ILE A 9 -4.81 -4.26 31.81
N GLN A 10 -5.96 -4.63 32.39
CA GLN A 10 -7.26 -4.20 31.85
C GLN A 10 -7.39 -2.68 31.84
N ALA A 11 -7.02 -1.98 32.91
CA ALA A 11 -7.07 -0.53 32.97
C ALA A 11 -6.21 0.16 31.90
N TYR A 12 -4.98 -0.32 31.66
CA TYR A 12 -4.14 0.25 30.59
C TYR A 12 -4.65 -0.10 29.20
N THR A 13 -5.29 -1.24 29.01
CA THR A 13 -5.94 -1.59 27.72
C THR A 13 -7.09 -0.65 27.44
N GLU A 14 -7.96 -0.40 28.42
CA GLU A 14 -9.09 0.54 28.28
C GLU A 14 -8.61 1.97 28.05
N LEU A 15 -7.56 2.43 28.77
CA LEU A 15 -6.95 3.74 28.55
C LEU A 15 -6.36 3.87 27.14
N LEU A 16 -5.68 2.83 26.65
CA LEU A 16 -5.13 2.80 25.32
C LEU A 16 -6.24 2.97 24.27
N ASP A 17 -7.35 2.25 24.41
CA ASP A 17 -8.49 2.33 23.51
C ASP A 17 -9.16 3.72 23.54
N ILE A 18 -9.31 4.32 24.73
CA ILE A 18 -9.84 5.69 24.89
C ILE A 18 -8.95 6.70 24.19
N TYR A 19 -7.63 6.70 24.46
CA TYR A 19 -6.70 7.66 23.85
C TYR A 19 -6.59 7.49 22.33
N GLN A 20 -6.71 6.27 21.82
CA GLN A 20 -6.81 6.06 20.37
C GLN A 20 -8.06 6.68 19.76
N GLN A 21 -9.21 6.57 20.44
CA GLN A 21 -10.47 7.16 19.97
C GLN A 21 -10.43 8.69 20.00
N GLU A 22 -9.81 9.25 21.05
CA GLU A 22 -9.62 10.69 21.22
C GLU A 22 -8.48 11.27 20.36
N LYS A 23 -7.69 10.39 19.69
CA LYS A 23 -6.47 10.73 18.94
C LYS A 23 -5.40 11.44 19.80
N ASP A 24 -5.39 11.14 21.10
CA ASP A 24 -4.35 11.59 22.02
C ASP A 24 -3.16 10.63 21.95
N TRP A 25 -2.36 10.80 20.90
CA TRP A 25 -1.30 9.85 20.55
C TRP A 25 -0.18 9.80 21.61
N ASP A 26 0.09 10.88 22.33
CA ASP A 26 1.09 10.90 23.39
C ASP A 26 0.67 10.03 24.57
N ASN A 27 -0.57 10.16 25.02
CA ASN A 27 -1.11 9.34 26.09
C ASN A 27 -1.34 7.90 25.64
N ALA A 28 -1.72 7.67 24.36
CA ALA A 28 -1.80 6.33 23.78
C ALA A 28 -0.43 5.61 23.79
N ILE A 29 0.65 6.29 23.37
CA ILE A 29 2.02 5.75 23.42
C ILE A 29 2.43 5.44 24.86
N ASN A 30 2.17 6.34 25.81
CA ASN A 30 2.49 6.14 27.21
C ASN A 30 1.73 4.95 27.81
N SER A 31 0.43 4.80 27.47
CA SER A 31 -0.39 3.67 27.91
C SER A 31 0.09 2.34 27.33
N ALA A 32 0.43 2.32 26.03
CA ALA A 32 1.00 1.14 25.39
C ALA A 32 2.32 0.71 26.05
N ARG A 33 3.24 1.64 26.35
CA ARG A 33 4.50 1.34 27.04
C ARG A 33 4.30 0.83 28.47
N ARG A 34 3.32 1.38 29.21
CA ARG A 34 2.96 0.87 30.54
C ARG A 34 2.37 -0.53 30.44
N LEU A 35 1.56 -0.77 29.42
CA LEU A 35 0.99 -2.09 29.15
C LEU A 35 2.10 -3.11 28.82
N GLU A 36 3.13 -2.74 28.05
CA GLU A 36 4.33 -3.58 27.82
C GLU A 36 4.98 -4.00 29.14
N ASN A 37 5.18 -3.02 30.03
CA ASN A 37 5.87 -3.28 31.30
C ASN A 37 5.10 -4.23 32.24
N VAL A 38 3.77 -4.18 32.24
CA VAL A 38 2.94 -5.01 33.13
C VAL A 38 2.55 -6.35 32.53
N SER A 39 2.40 -6.43 31.21
CA SER A 39 1.99 -7.64 30.49
C SER A 39 3.17 -8.48 29.99
N GLY A 40 4.33 -7.85 29.78
CA GLY A 40 5.49 -8.45 29.10
C GLY A 40 5.33 -8.61 27.60
N GLN A 41 4.20 -8.16 27.01
CA GLN A 41 3.96 -8.20 25.57
C GLN A 41 4.52 -6.95 24.90
N LYS A 42 5.00 -7.10 23.66
CA LYS A 42 5.49 -5.98 22.85
C LYS A 42 4.35 -5.30 22.10
N PHE A 43 4.32 -3.97 22.13
CA PHE A 43 3.36 -3.13 21.40
C PHE A 43 4.04 -2.25 20.35
N ASN A 44 5.24 -2.62 19.89
CA ASN A 44 6.04 -1.84 18.94
C ASN A 44 5.26 -1.44 17.70
N GLN A 45 4.52 -2.38 17.09
CA GLN A 45 3.72 -2.14 15.88
C GLN A 45 2.68 -1.03 16.10
N ILE A 46 1.91 -1.11 17.17
CA ILE A 46 0.89 -0.10 17.52
C ILE A 46 1.54 1.26 17.81
N ILE A 47 2.63 1.28 18.58
CA ILE A 47 3.35 2.53 18.92
C ILE A 47 3.91 3.18 17.67
N ALA A 48 4.44 2.39 16.71
CA ALA A 48 4.91 2.92 15.43
C ALA A 48 3.78 3.58 14.64
N HIS A 49 2.58 2.99 14.62
CA HIS A 49 1.41 3.61 14.00
C HIS A 49 0.99 4.92 14.69
N PHE A 50 1.08 5.03 16.00
CA PHE A 50 0.79 6.28 16.70
C PHE A 50 1.78 7.38 16.33
N TYR A 51 3.06 7.05 16.17
CA TYR A 51 4.03 8.01 15.63
C TYR A 51 3.74 8.39 14.18
N CYS A 52 3.22 7.47 13.34
CA CYS A 52 2.76 7.81 12.01
C CYS A 52 1.55 8.79 12.05
N GLU A 53 0.58 8.56 12.94
CA GLU A 53 -0.54 9.49 13.12
C GLU A 53 -0.06 10.90 13.52
N LYS A 54 0.89 10.97 14.48
CA LYS A 54 1.51 12.26 14.86
C LYS A 54 2.23 12.91 13.69
N ALA A 55 2.94 12.13 12.87
CA ALA A 55 3.62 12.66 11.69
C ALA A 55 2.63 13.25 10.68
N GLU A 56 1.51 12.59 10.41
CA GLU A 56 0.47 13.10 9.50
C GLU A 56 -0.21 14.37 10.09
N GLU A 57 -0.44 14.42 11.40
CA GLU A 57 -0.94 15.62 12.06
C GLU A 57 0.03 16.81 11.91
N MET A 58 1.34 16.59 12.14
CA MET A 58 2.37 17.62 11.96
C MET A 58 2.50 18.02 10.48
N ARG A 59 2.33 17.08 9.55
CA ARG A 59 2.30 17.38 8.09
C ARG A 59 1.18 18.35 7.72
N THR A 60 -0.02 18.19 8.31
CA THR A 60 -1.12 19.15 8.09
C THR A 60 -0.81 20.54 8.62
N ARG A 61 0.02 20.63 9.68
CA ARG A 61 0.50 21.90 10.27
C ARG A 61 1.75 22.46 9.58
N LYS A 62 2.32 21.73 8.59
CA LYS A 62 3.56 22.08 7.89
C LYS A 62 4.79 22.14 8.79
N GLU A 63 4.83 21.34 9.83
CA GLU A 63 5.91 21.23 10.81
C GLU A 63 6.88 20.11 10.37
N GLU A 64 7.66 20.34 9.31
CA GLU A 64 8.46 19.33 8.62
C GLU A 64 9.47 18.60 9.53
N ARG A 65 10.07 19.32 10.48
CA ARG A 65 11.03 18.75 11.42
C ARG A 65 10.36 17.71 12.31
N GLU A 66 9.21 18.04 12.85
CA GLU A 66 8.41 17.17 13.71
C GLU A 66 7.88 15.95 12.94
N VAL A 67 7.54 16.11 11.67
CA VAL A 67 7.20 14.99 10.77
C VAL A 67 8.35 13.98 10.72
N ARG A 68 9.58 14.46 10.41
CA ARG A 68 10.76 13.59 10.32
C ARG A 68 11.07 12.91 11.66
N ASP A 69 11.02 13.64 12.74
CA ASP A 69 11.33 13.12 14.07
C ASP A 69 10.33 12.01 14.46
N ASN A 70 9.04 12.17 14.16
CA ASN A 70 8.04 11.16 14.44
C ASN A 70 8.19 9.93 13.52
N LEU A 71 8.45 10.09 12.21
CA LEU A 71 8.70 8.98 11.30
C LEU A 71 9.96 8.20 11.69
N HIS A 72 11.04 8.89 12.07
CA HIS A 72 12.25 8.25 12.57
C HIS A 72 12.00 7.44 13.84
N LYS A 73 11.18 7.96 14.79
CA LYS A 73 10.76 7.20 15.98
C LYS A 73 9.94 5.97 15.61
N ALA A 74 8.99 6.10 14.66
CA ALA A 74 8.19 4.98 14.19
C ALA A 74 9.07 3.84 13.63
N ILE A 75 10.00 4.16 12.72
CA ILE A 75 10.91 3.21 12.09
C ILE A 75 11.89 2.61 13.11
N SER A 76 12.36 3.40 14.09
CA SER A 76 13.27 2.92 15.13
C SER A 76 12.61 1.92 16.08
N ILE A 77 11.31 2.09 16.36
CA ILE A 77 10.55 1.20 17.25
C ILE A 77 10.10 -0.06 16.51
N ASP A 78 9.62 0.11 15.27
CA ASP A 78 9.20 -0.99 14.42
C ASP A 78 9.80 -0.82 13.01
N PRO A 79 10.97 -1.43 12.74
CA PRO A 79 11.60 -1.39 11.41
C PRO A 79 10.73 -2.01 10.30
N GLU A 80 9.74 -2.85 10.65
CA GLU A 80 8.81 -3.49 9.71
C GLU A 80 7.55 -2.64 9.46
N CYS A 81 7.47 -1.42 10.02
CA CYS A 81 6.33 -0.54 9.82
C CYS A 81 6.30 0.02 8.38
N VAL A 82 5.56 -0.64 7.50
CA VAL A 82 5.38 -0.24 6.09
C VAL A 82 4.87 1.19 5.97
N ARG A 83 3.87 1.57 6.78
CA ARG A 83 3.29 2.92 6.76
C ARG A 83 4.35 4.01 6.99
N ALA A 84 5.22 3.81 8.00
CA ALA A 84 6.28 4.77 8.30
C ALA A 84 7.27 4.92 7.14
N SER A 85 7.58 3.80 6.46
CA SER A 85 8.46 3.80 5.27
C SER A 85 7.81 4.49 4.07
N ILE A 86 6.51 4.33 3.86
CA ILE A 86 5.77 5.04 2.81
C ILE A 86 5.79 6.55 3.08
N LEU A 87 5.39 6.97 4.28
CA LEU A 87 5.34 8.38 4.65
C LEU A 87 6.73 9.06 4.59
N GLU A 88 7.79 8.35 5.00
CA GLU A 88 9.17 8.85 4.86
C GLU A 88 9.56 9.00 3.39
N ALA A 89 9.22 8.02 2.55
CA ALA A 89 9.52 8.06 1.12
C ALA A 89 8.75 9.19 0.40
N GLU A 90 7.49 9.42 0.75
CA GLU A 90 6.69 10.55 0.26
C GLU A 90 7.31 11.90 0.61
N LEU A 91 7.74 12.06 1.87
CA LEU A 91 8.39 13.29 2.32
C LEU A 91 9.69 13.56 1.54
N ILE A 92 10.49 12.51 1.30
CA ILE A 92 11.72 12.60 0.50
C ILE A 92 11.40 12.91 -0.97
N TYR A 93 10.31 12.34 -1.51
CA TYR A 93 9.82 12.64 -2.86
C TYR A 93 9.42 14.11 -3.02
N GLU A 94 8.68 14.66 -2.06
CA GLU A 94 8.25 16.07 -2.05
C GLU A 94 9.45 17.05 -2.05
N GLU A 95 10.59 16.63 -1.50
CA GLU A 95 11.84 17.37 -1.56
C GLU A 95 12.58 17.27 -2.91
N GLY A 96 12.04 16.52 -3.86
CA GLY A 96 12.69 16.26 -5.16
C GLY A 96 13.88 15.30 -5.10
N LYS A 97 14.09 14.60 -3.99
CA LYS A 97 15.20 13.66 -3.78
C LYS A 97 14.85 12.27 -4.30
N TYR A 98 14.50 12.15 -5.57
CA TYR A 98 13.91 10.95 -6.18
C TYR A 98 14.73 9.67 -5.97
N LYS A 99 16.08 9.71 -6.06
CA LYS A 99 16.94 8.53 -5.80
C LYS A 99 16.79 8.02 -4.36
N GLN A 100 16.68 8.93 -3.40
CA GLN A 100 16.49 8.55 -2.00
C GLN A 100 15.08 8.04 -1.73
N ALA A 101 14.07 8.65 -2.35
CA ALA A 101 12.68 8.20 -2.27
C ALA A 101 12.52 6.76 -2.80
N ILE A 102 13.12 6.44 -3.97
CA ILE A 102 13.15 5.07 -4.51
C ILE A 102 13.75 4.09 -3.49
N LYS A 103 14.87 4.44 -2.87
CA LYS A 103 15.50 3.57 -1.86
C LYS A 103 14.59 3.35 -0.65
N ALA A 104 13.86 4.37 -0.22
CA ALA A 104 12.92 4.28 0.88
C ALA A 104 11.70 3.41 0.52
N TYR A 105 11.09 3.61 -0.66
CA TYR A 105 9.99 2.77 -1.16
C TYR A 105 10.38 1.31 -1.34
N LYS A 106 11.58 1.02 -1.87
CA LYS A 106 12.07 -0.36 -2.07
C LYS A 106 12.28 -1.15 -0.77
N ARG A 107 12.29 -0.51 0.40
CA ARG A 107 12.30 -1.24 1.69
C ARG A 107 11.05 -2.07 1.90
N ILE A 108 9.93 -1.62 1.35
CA ILE A 108 8.61 -2.24 1.54
C ILE A 108 8.56 -3.67 0.99
N GLU A 109 9.29 -3.96 -0.08
CA GLU A 109 9.43 -5.32 -0.61
C GLU A 109 9.91 -6.32 0.47
N LYS A 110 10.85 -5.88 1.33
CA LYS A 110 11.40 -6.72 2.42
C LYS A 110 10.54 -6.68 3.68
N GLN A 111 9.91 -5.54 3.97
CA GLN A 111 9.06 -5.38 5.14
C GLN A 111 7.75 -6.16 5.00
N ASN A 112 7.05 -5.99 3.89
CA ASN A 112 5.82 -6.70 3.60
C ASN A 112 5.42 -6.57 2.12
N PRO A 113 5.66 -7.60 1.29
CA PRO A 113 5.34 -7.59 -0.14
C PRO A 113 3.86 -7.34 -0.47
N ASP A 114 2.93 -7.63 0.45
CA ASP A 114 1.49 -7.38 0.23
C ASP A 114 1.19 -5.91 -0.09
N TYR A 115 2.06 -4.98 0.31
CA TYR A 115 1.88 -3.54 0.06
C TYR A 115 2.69 -3.01 -1.13
N LEU A 116 3.25 -3.89 -1.98
CA LEU A 116 4.01 -3.46 -3.17
C LEU A 116 3.15 -2.61 -4.11
N SER A 117 1.88 -2.96 -4.31
CA SER A 117 0.95 -2.19 -5.13
C SER A 117 0.84 -0.71 -4.74
N GLU A 118 1.05 -0.39 -3.45
CA GLU A 118 0.97 0.98 -2.94
C GLU A 118 2.15 1.85 -3.36
N VAL A 119 3.30 1.22 -3.70
CA VAL A 119 4.56 1.93 -3.94
C VAL A 119 5.10 1.82 -5.35
N ILE A 120 4.60 0.89 -6.16
CA ILE A 120 5.04 0.71 -7.55
C ILE A 120 4.85 1.99 -8.38
N ILE A 121 3.67 2.62 -8.30
CA ILE A 121 3.38 3.87 -9.03
C ILE A 121 4.28 5.02 -8.54
N PRO A 122 4.40 5.32 -7.23
CA PRO A 122 5.37 6.29 -6.72
C PRO A 122 6.81 6.04 -7.17
N ILE A 123 7.27 4.78 -7.16
CA ILE A 123 8.60 4.41 -7.66
C ILE A 123 8.74 4.73 -9.15
N ALA A 124 7.73 4.37 -9.96
CA ALA A 124 7.74 4.65 -11.39
C ALA A 124 7.79 6.15 -11.67
N VAL A 125 7.04 6.96 -10.92
CA VAL A 125 7.09 8.42 -11.01
C VAL A 125 8.48 8.96 -10.66
N CYS A 126 9.13 8.43 -9.62
CA CYS A 126 10.49 8.83 -9.26
C CYS A 126 11.49 8.54 -10.39
N TYR A 127 11.44 7.33 -10.99
CA TYR A 127 12.32 6.97 -12.11
C TYR A 127 12.05 7.81 -13.37
N ARG A 128 10.78 8.12 -13.68
CA ARG A 128 10.42 9.03 -14.78
C ARG A 128 11.01 10.43 -14.55
N ASN A 129 10.94 10.97 -13.34
CA ASN A 129 11.56 12.26 -13.00
C ASN A 129 13.10 12.24 -13.12
N LEU A 130 13.73 11.08 -12.94
CA LEU A 130 15.18 10.91 -13.15
C LEU A 130 15.54 10.66 -14.62
N GLY A 131 14.57 10.35 -15.49
CA GLY A 131 14.81 9.94 -16.88
C GLY A 131 15.40 8.53 -17.01
N ASP A 132 15.30 7.70 -15.98
CA ASP A 132 15.94 6.39 -15.88
C ASP A 132 14.93 5.25 -16.09
N LEU A 133 14.36 5.20 -17.32
CA LEU A 133 13.32 4.25 -17.67
C LEU A 133 13.84 2.81 -17.83
N ASP A 134 15.11 2.65 -18.18
CA ASP A 134 15.69 1.31 -18.32
C ASP A 134 15.84 0.60 -16.97
N GLU A 135 16.26 1.32 -15.94
CA GLU A 135 16.34 0.77 -14.59
C GLU A 135 14.94 0.53 -14.01
N LEU A 136 13.95 1.37 -14.36
CA LEU A 136 12.56 1.12 -14.01
C LEU A 136 12.04 -0.18 -14.63
N MET A 137 12.27 -0.39 -15.93
CA MET A 137 11.84 -1.63 -16.60
C MET A 137 12.45 -2.86 -15.95
N LYS A 138 13.75 -2.83 -15.67
CA LYS A 138 14.45 -3.92 -15.00
C LYS A 138 13.86 -4.20 -13.61
N TYR A 139 13.65 -3.16 -12.81
CA TYR A 139 13.04 -3.29 -11.50
C TYR A 139 11.63 -3.91 -11.57
N LEU A 140 10.78 -3.43 -12.50
CA LEU A 140 9.43 -3.96 -12.65
C LEU A 140 9.44 -5.42 -13.15
N GLN A 141 10.38 -5.81 -14.03
CA GLN A 141 10.54 -7.20 -14.45
C GLN A 141 10.90 -8.13 -13.27
N GLU A 142 11.77 -7.65 -12.37
CA GLU A 142 12.09 -8.37 -11.13
C GLU A 142 10.85 -8.53 -10.24
N MET A 143 10.05 -7.46 -10.06
CA MET A 143 8.81 -7.49 -9.26
C MET A 143 7.76 -8.43 -9.85
N VAL A 144 7.56 -8.40 -11.17
CA VAL A 144 6.65 -9.33 -11.86
C VAL A 144 7.11 -10.78 -11.69
N THR A 145 8.41 -11.03 -11.81
CA THR A 145 8.97 -12.39 -11.72
C THR A 145 8.86 -12.96 -10.31
N HIS A 146 9.17 -12.16 -9.27
CA HIS A 146 9.23 -12.63 -7.89
C HIS A 146 7.88 -12.61 -7.17
N HIS A 147 7.06 -11.59 -7.43
CA HIS A 147 5.82 -11.35 -6.69
C HIS A 147 4.56 -11.51 -7.54
N GLY A 148 4.66 -11.33 -8.87
CA GLY A 148 3.51 -11.38 -9.77
C GLY A 148 2.47 -10.31 -9.46
N ASP A 149 2.93 -9.15 -8.92
CA ASP A 149 2.08 -8.03 -8.56
C ASP A 149 1.43 -7.40 -9.79
N LEU A 150 0.10 -7.26 -9.73
CA LEU A 150 -0.67 -6.74 -10.86
C LEU A 150 -0.27 -5.30 -11.22
N THR A 151 0.00 -4.45 -10.22
CA THR A 151 0.39 -3.05 -10.48
C THR A 151 1.71 -2.99 -11.24
N SER A 152 2.68 -3.84 -10.88
CA SER A 152 3.94 -3.98 -11.63
C SER A 152 3.71 -4.44 -13.06
N ILE A 153 2.83 -5.42 -13.30
CA ILE A 153 2.47 -5.90 -14.64
C ILE A 153 1.88 -4.76 -15.47
N LEU A 154 0.94 -3.99 -14.91
CA LEU A 154 0.28 -2.89 -15.62
C LEU A 154 1.28 -1.78 -15.97
N VAL A 155 2.08 -1.31 -15.02
CA VAL A 155 3.08 -0.26 -15.25
C VAL A 155 4.16 -0.72 -16.23
N LEU A 156 4.61 -1.97 -16.15
CA LEU A 156 5.56 -2.53 -17.11
C LEU A 156 4.96 -2.63 -18.50
N SER A 157 3.69 -3.01 -18.64
CA SER A 157 3.03 -3.08 -19.96
C SER A 157 2.92 -1.70 -20.61
N GLU A 158 2.70 -0.62 -19.84
CA GLU A 158 2.74 0.77 -20.34
C GLU A 158 4.13 1.15 -20.87
N LEU A 159 5.20 0.79 -20.14
CA LEU A 159 6.57 1.04 -20.59
C LEU A 159 6.94 0.24 -21.84
N VAL A 160 6.46 -1.00 -21.95
CA VAL A 160 6.62 -1.80 -23.18
C VAL A 160 5.87 -1.14 -24.34
N ALA A 161 4.66 -0.62 -24.12
CA ALA A 161 3.92 0.11 -25.15
C ALA A 161 4.67 1.36 -25.61
N GLU A 162 5.26 2.12 -24.69
CA GLU A 162 6.05 3.33 -25.00
C GLU A 162 7.31 3.00 -25.83
N LYS A 163 7.97 1.86 -25.57
CA LYS A 163 9.24 1.50 -26.23
C LYS A 163 9.05 0.67 -27.50
N GLU A 164 8.17 -0.30 -27.47
CA GLU A 164 8.04 -1.37 -28.49
C GLU A 164 6.67 -1.33 -29.18
N GLY A 165 5.78 -0.48 -28.72
CA GLY A 165 4.43 -0.32 -29.25
C GLY A 165 3.39 -1.22 -28.57
N GLU A 166 2.14 -0.89 -28.82
CA GLU A 166 0.96 -1.48 -28.16
C GLU A 166 0.77 -2.98 -28.42
N GLU A 167 1.25 -3.49 -29.57
CA GLU A 167 1.19 -4.94 -29.84
C GLU A 167 2.14 -5.75 -28.95
N ALA A 168 3.32 -5.22 -28.67
CA ALA A 168 4.27 -5.85 -27.76
C ALA A 168 3.70 -5.85 -26.34
N ALA A 169 3.13 -4.73 -25.92
CA ALA A 169 2.46 -4.60 -24.62
C ALA A 169 1.26 -5.56 -24.48
N ALA A 170 0.43 -5.66 -25.51
CA ALA A 170 -0.70 -6.59 -25.51
C ALA A 170 -0.25 -8.04 -25.40
N ARG A 171 0.81 -8.45 -26.12
CA ARG A 171 1.39 -9.79 -25.98
C ARG A 171 1.93 -10.04 -24.57
N PHE A 172 2.66 -9.07 -24.02
CA PHE A 172 3.20 -9.17 -22.67
C PHE A 172 2.10 -9.35 -21.63
N ILE A 173 1.11 -8.45 -21.60
CA ILE A 173 0.03 -8.53 -20.61
C ILE A 173 -0.82 -9.78 -20.77
N THR A 174 -1.06 -10.27 -22.02
CA THR A 174 -1.77 -11.51 -22.27
C THR A 174 -1.04 -12.69 -21.63
N ALA A 175 0.27 -12.80 -21.83
CA ALA A 175 1.07 -13.88 -21.25
C ALA A 175 1.06 -13.86 -19.70
N GLU A 176 0.99 -12.69 -19.07
CA GLU A 176 0.87 -12.59 -17.61
C GLU A 176 -0.55 -12.92 -17.13
N LEU A 177 -1.58 -12.52 -17.87
CA LEU A 177 -2.98 -12.84 -17.55
C LEU A 177 -3.33 -14.32 -17.73
N GLU A 178 -2.65 -15.04 -18.63
CA GLU A 178 -2.79 -16.50 -18.74
C GLU A 178 -2.34 -17.23 -17.47
N LYS A 179 -1.35 -16.68 -16.77
CA LYS A 179 -0.87 -17.22 -15.49
C LYS A 179 -1.81 -16.85 -14.33
N ARG A 180 -2.27 -15.60 -14.29
CA ARG A 180 -3.12 -15.06 -13.24
C ARG A 180 -4.17 -14.10 -13.83
N PRO A 181 -5.35 -14.60 -14.23
CA PRO A 181 -6.39 -13.76 -14.81
C PRO A 181 -6.97 -12.80 -13.78
N THR A 182 -7.09 -11.52 -14.19
CA THR A 182 -7.71 -10.47 -13.36
C THR A 182 -8.56 -9.54 -14.22
N ILE A 183 -9.67 -9.02 -13.70
CA ILE A 183 -10.50 -8.09 -14.45
C ILE A 183 -9.79 -6.78 -14.76
N ARG A 184 -8.95 -6.27 -13.84
CA ARG A 184 -8.14 -5.06 -14.10
C ARG A 184 -7.13 -5.29 -15.23
N GLY A 185 -6.51 -6.45 -15.28
CA GLY A 185 -5.60 -6.81 -16.39
C GLY A 185 -6.32 -6.93 -17.71
N VAL A 186 -7.51 -7.55 -17.73
CA VAL A 186 -8.35 -7.63 -18.96
C VAL A 186 -8.79 -6.24 -19.41
N ASP A 187 -9.22 -5.36 -18.51
CA ASP A 187 -9.57 -3.96 -18.82
C ASP A 187 -8.39 -3.21 -19.45
N HIS A 188 -7.19 -3.43 -18.94
CA HIS A 188 -5.96 -2.83 -19.48
C HIS A 188 -5.59 -3.41 -20.86
N LEU A 189 -5.73 -4.72 -21.07
CA LEU A 189 -5.55 -5.35 -22.37
C LEU A 189 -6.52 -4.80 -23.43
N ILE A 190 -7.78 -4.57 -23.05
CA ILE A 190 -8.79 -3.94 -23.93
C ILE A 190 -8.35 -2.52 -24.33
N GLN A 191 -7.67 -1.80 -23.47
CA GLN A 191 -7.15 -0.47 -23.78
C GLN A 191 -6.13 -0.50 -24.92
N PHE A 192 -5.20 -1.44 -24.92
CA PHE A 192 -4.26 -1.64 -26.04
C PHE A 192 -4.96 -2.07 -27.32
N ALA A 193 -5.96 -2.96 -27.22
CA ALA A 193 -6.73 -3.38 -28.37
C ALA A 193 -7.53 -2.25 -29.01
N LEU A 194 -8.08 -1.32 -28.21
CA LEU A 194 -8.85 -0.18 -28.68
C LEU A 194 -8.02 0.83 -29.51
N ALA A 195 -6.72 0.93 -29.27
CA ALA A 195 -5.85 1.85 -29.98
C ALA A 195 -5.79 1.53 -31.50
N LYS A 196 -5.97 0.28 -31.89
CA LYS A 196 -5.95 -0.17 -33.30
C LYS A 196 -7.30 -0.58 -33.86
N ALA A 197 -8.30 -0.80 -33.02
CA ALA A 197 -9.61 -1.27 -33.44
C ALA A 197 -10.38 -0.21 -34.26
N GLN A 198 -11.08 -0.65 -35.29
CA GLN A 198 -11.93 0.19 -36.14
C GLN A 198 -13.32 -0.46 -36.34
N GLY A 199 -14.30 0.38 -36.73
CA GLY A 199 -15.66 -0.06 -37.02
C GLY A 199 -16.33 -0.78 -35.84
N SER A 200 -17.14 -1.79 -36.14
CA SER A 200 -17.93 -2.56 -35.15
C SER A 200 -17.09 -3.26 -34.07
N ILE A 201 -15.84 -3.60 -34.37
CA ILE A 201 -14.93 -4.18 -33.38
C ILE A 201 -14.61 -3.16 -32.29
N ARG A 202 -14.33 -1.91 -32.67
CA ARG A 202 -14.08 -0.82 -31.73
C ARG A 202 -15.29 -0.57 -30.83
N ASP A 203 -16.50 -0.56 -31.40
CA ASP A 203 -17.74 -0.35 -30.63
C ASP A 203 -17.96 -1.50 -29.61
N SER A 204 -17.69 -2.74 -30.02
CA SER A 204 -17.76 -3.91 -29.15
C SER A 204 -16.75 -3.82 -28.00
N LEU A 205 -15.49 -3.46 -28.28
CA LEU A 205 -14.46 -3.28 -27.27
C LEU A 205 -14.79 -2.16 -26.30
N HIS A 206 -15.36 -1.04 -26.77
CA HIS A 206 -15.86 0.03 -25.89
C HIS A 206 -16.94 -0.48 -24.93
N SER A 207 -17.91 -1.25 -25.46
CA SER A 207 -18.96 -1.83 -24.61
C SER A 207 -18.39 -2.77 -23.54
N ILE A 208 -17.41 -3.62 -23.91
CA ILE A 208 -16.74 -4.51 -22.96
C ILE A 208 -15.97 -3.69 -21.92
N LYS A 209 -15.24 -2.62 -22.32
CA LYS A 209 -14.52 -1.74 -21.40
C LYS A 209 -15.44 -1.03 -20.41
N GLU A 210 -16.62 -0.62 -20.84
CA GLU A 210 -17.63 -0.04 -19.94
C GLU A 210 -18.13 -1.07 -18.91
N LEU A 211 -18.33 -2.32 -19.33
CA LEU A 211 -18.77 -3.40 -18.44
C LEU A 211 -17.67 -3.77 -17.45
N THR A 212 -16.42 -3.95 -17.89
CA THR A 212 -15.29 -4.22 -17.00
C THR A 212 -15.07 -3.06 -16.01
N GLY A 213 -15.17 -1.82 -16.48
CA GLY A 213 -15.09 -0.64 -15.61
C GLY A 213 -16.18 -0.60 -14.52
N LYS A 214 -17.42 -1.00 -14.84
CA LYS A 214 -18.49 -1.14 -13.84
C LYS A 214 -18.19 -2.23 -12.82
N LEU A 215 -17.66 -3.37 -13.26
CA LEU A 215 -17.25 -4.45 -12.38
C LEU A 215 -16.13 -3.99 -11.43
N ILE A 216 -15.07 -3.36 -11.96
CA ILE A 216 -13.93 -2.85 -11.18
C ILE A 216 -14.40 -1.82 -10.14
N LYS A 217 -15.30 -0.88 -10.52
CA LYS A 217 -15.78 0.18 -9.62
C LYS A 217 -16.52 -0.35 -8.39
N ASN A 218 -17.18 -1.51 -8.52
CA ASN A 218 -17.97 -2.09 -7.45
C ASN A 218 -17.20 -3.06 -6.56
N ARG A 219 -15.93 -3.36 -6.89
CA ARG A 219 -15.13 -4.35 -6.16
C ARG A 219 -14.49 -3.80 -4.91
N THR A 220 -14.33 -4.70 -3.96
CA THR A 220 -13.44 -4.57 -2.81
C THR A 220 -12.00 -4.55 -3.29
N VAL A 221 -11.22 -3.59 -2.78
CA VAL A 221 -9.79 -3.45 -3.09
C VAL A 221 -8.93 -3.96 -1.93
N TYR A 222 -9.43 -3.84 -0.71
CA TYR A 222 -8.75 -4.26 0.51
C TYR A 222 -9.71 -5.06 1.39
N LYS A 223 -9.16 -6.09 2.06
CA LYS A 223 -9.90 -6.91 3.01
C LYS A 223 -9.13 -7.03 4.32
N CYS A 224 -9.84 -6.90 5.43
CA CYS A 224 -9.22 -7.08 6.74
C CYS A 224 -8.96 -8.56 7.02
N SER A 225 -7.71 -8.94 7.24
CA SER A 225 -7.30 -10.31 7.57
C SER A 225 -7.81 -10.80 8.94
N LYS A 226 -8.31 -9.90 9.81
CA LYS A 226 -8.83 -10.24 11.14
C LYS A 226 -10.34 -10.41 11.19
N CYS A 227 -11.10 -9.50 10.58
CA CYS A 227 -12.56 -9.51 10.69
C CYS A 227 -13.30 -9.60 9.35
N GLY A 228 -12.57 -9.67 8.22
CA GLY A 228 -13.17 -9.75 6.89
C GLY A 228 -13.77 -8.45 6.37
N PHE A 229 -13.58 -7.30 7.06
CA PHE A 229 -14.11 -6.01 6.61
C PHE A 229 -13.56 -5.65 5.24
N ASP A 230 -14.45 -5.30 4.31
CA ASP A 230 -14.16 -4.91 2.95
C ASP A 230 -14.01 -3.40 2.81
N ALA A 231 -12.97 -2.94 2.12
CA ALA A 231 -12.71 -1.53 1.89
C ALA A 231 -12.28 -1.23 0.45
N LYS A 232 -12.56 -0.01 -0.02
CA LYS A 232 -12.11 0.50 -1.33
C LYS A 232 -10.79 1.27 -1.24
N LEU A 233 -10.44 1.73 -0.04
CA LEU A 233 -9.22 2.48 0.26
C LEU A 233 -8.45 1.77 1.36
N LEU A 234 -7.14 1.89 1.34
CA LEU A 234 -6.28 1.40 2.40
C LEU A 234 -6.54 2.18 3.69
N HIS A 235 -6.86 1.46 4.76
CA HIS A 235 -6.91 1.98 6.11
C HIS A 235 -5.85 1.26 6.95
N TRP A 236 -4.95 2.00 7.56
CA TRP A 236 -3.92 1.41 8.42
C TRP A 236 -4.50 0.85 9.71
N GLN A 237 -5.57 1.45 10.24
CA GLN A 237 -6.41 0.87 11.28
C GLN A 237 -7.74 0.42 10.67
N CYS A 238 -8.13 -0.83 10.88
CA CYS A 238 -9.41 -1.34 10.40
C CYS A 238 -10.57 -0.58 11.03
N PRO A 239 -11.49 0.01 10.25
CA PRO A 239 -12.63 0.75 10.77
C PRO A 239 -13.59 -0.10 11.62
N SER A 240 -13.66 -1.41 11.34
CA SER A 240 -14.53 -2.37 12.03
C SER A 240 -13.89 -2.89 13.32
N CYS A 241 -12.79 -3.61 13.23
CA CYS A 241 -12.19 -4.31 14.39
C CYS A 241 -11.05 -3.54 15.07
N LYS A 242 -10.71 -2.33 14.60
CA LYS A 242 -9.69 -1.42 15.15
C LYS A 242 -8.26 -1.96 15.20
N HIS A 243 -7.98 -3.12 14.60
CA HIS A 243 -6.61 -3.63 14.49
C HIS A 243 -5.82 -2.87 13.42
N TRP A 244 -4.53 -2.66 13.71
CA TRP A 244 -3.59 -1.99 12.81
C TRP A 244 -2.97 -2.95 11.80
N SER A 245 -2.61 -2.45 10.59
CA SER A 245 -1.95 -3.20 9.50
C SER A 245 -2.66 -4.51 9.10
N THR A 246 -3.98 -4.56 9.23
CA THR A 246 -4.78 -5.76 8.94
C THR A 246 -5.52 -5.70 7.61
N LEU A 247 -5.65 -4.52 6.99
CA LEU A 247 -6.19 -4.41 5.64
C LEU A 247 -5.09 -4.76 4.64
N LYS A 248 -5.38 -5.76 3.78
CA LYS A 248 -4.49 -6.25 2.74
C LYS A 248 -5.14 -6.06 1.38
N PRO A 249 -4.37 -5.72 0.33
CA PRO A 249 -4.90 -5.71 -1.02
C PRO A 249 -5.44 -7.08 -1.41
N VAL A 250 -6.54 -7.08 -2.15
CA VAL A 250 -7.18 -8.30 -2.70
C VAL A 250 -6.75 -8.46 -4.16
N TYR A 251 -6.11 -9.57 -4.48
CA TYR A 251 -5.60 -9.88 -5.82
C TYR A 251 -6.24 -11.16 -6.35
N GLY A 252 -6.80 -11.09 -7.57
CA GLY A 252 -7.25 -12.27 -8.32
C GLY A 252 -8.76 -12.53 -8.28
N LEU A 253 -9.16 -13.57 -9.06
CA LEU A 253 -10.56 -14.01 -9.15
C LEU A 253 -10.99 -14.85 -7.95
N GLU A 254 -10.04 -15.52 -7.28
CA GLU A 254 -10.30 -16.41 -6.15
C GLU A 254 -10.73 -15.67 -4.88
N ASP A 255 -10.35 -14.39 -4.76
CA ASP A 255 -10.78 -13.53 -3.65
C ASP A 255 -12.13 -12.82 -3.94
N GLU A 256 -12.80 -13.19 -5.02
CA GLU A 256 -13.98 -12.53 -5.58
C GLU A 256 -15.31 -13.21 -5.23
N PHE A 257 -15.28 -14.37 -4.52
CA PHE A 257 -16.47 -15.14 -4.12
C PHE A 257 -16.51 -15.47 -2.63
#